data_52952f69c1ee1f2235485ee3ee8e522e
#
_entry.id   52952f69c1ee1f2235485ee3ee8e522e
#
_cell.length_a   1.000
_cell.length_b   1.000
_cell.length_c   1.000
_cell.angle_alpha   90.00
_cell.angle_beta   90.00
_cell.angle_gamma   90.00
#
_symmetry.space_group_name_H-M   'P 1'
#
loop_
_entity.id
_entity.type
_entity.pdbx_description
1 polymer ?
#
loop_
_entity_poly.entity_id
_entity_poly.type
_entity_poly.pdbx_seq_one_letter_code
_entity_poly.pdbx_strand_id
1 'polypeptide(L)'
;MTNSQFGLALDEASYLRKSDYTSPSQAIYDESAIRPMPPNLTVATFFLSHSIELHNRSLFEYIMAKILVVFGATGQQGASVVNYVLGDPDLSAKYRIRAVTRDLSRPAAQALSSKGIEVIQADADNPESLKPVMNGASTTFIMTTPNFSGGQLEVSEIARGKAIADAAVAAGLEHIIFSSLPDSIKISNGKYRGIAHFDAKAEVEEYIRGLPIKSTIYTPGWFMQNFTRHMGPQLMDDGTYAVLNIVSPRIALPLIDIVADTGKFIGPILAEPEKFEGKVLSAASGLYTYEEIVQGMSKTSGKTVEYKQVGDNPFRNMPPARADMLLSMMPYLEECGYYGPQTKELMEATVKNAKGKLTTLEEYLAREPLAL
;
A
#
# COMPACT_ATOMS: atom_id res chain seq x y z
N MET A 1 6.97 -34.91 30.97
CA MET A 1 7.23 -36.09 30.12
C MET A 1 8.73 -36.18 29.93
N THR A 2 9.34 -37.21 30.45
CA THR A 2 10.80 -37.36 30.59
C THR A 2 11.41 -37.88 29.29
N ASN A 3 12.65 -37.45 28.98
CA ASN A 3 13.43 -37.77 27.77
C ASN A 3 13.55 -39.28 27.41
N SER A 4 13.07 -40.19 28.24
CA SER A 4 13.11 -41.64 27.99
C SER A 4 11.98 -42.18 27.11
N GLN A 5 10.91 -41.41 26.92
CA GLN A 5 9.78 -41.83 26.05
C GLN A 5 9.92 -41.40 24.58
N PHE A 6 10.79 -40.41 24.29
CA PHE A 6 11.07 -39.98 22.92
C PHE A 6 12.08 -40.89 22.20
N GLY A 7 12.96 -41.58 22.94
CA GLY A 7 13.94 -42.49 22.35
C GLY A 7 13.35 -43.77 21.78
N LEU A 8 12.28 -44.29 22.38
CA LEU A 8 11.64 -45.54 21.95
C LEU A 8 10.82 -45.36 20.67
N ALA A 9 10.28 -44.16 20.40
CA ALA A 9 9.49 -43.89 19.19
C ALA A 9 10.34 -43.72 17.91
N LEU A 10 11.64 -43.40 18.06
CA LEU A 10 12.54 -43.24 16.92
C LEU A 10 13.18 -44.54 16.46
N ASP A 11 13.30 -45.53 17.35
CA ASP A 11 13.91 -46.85 17.04
C ASP A 11 12.93 -47.75 16.26
N GLU A 12 11.61 -47.64 16.50
CA GLU A 12 10.63 -48.39 15.73
C GLU A 12 10.41 -47.84 14.31
N ALA A 13 10.68 -46.51 14.06
CA ALA A 13 10.62 -45.94 12.72
C ALA A 13 11.76 -46.41 11.80
N SER A 14 12.85 -46.94 12.35
CA SER A 14 13.99 -47.49 11.59
C SER A 14 13.73 -48.88 10.99
N TYR A 15 12.71 -49.58 11.49
CA TYR A 15 12.41 -50.97 11.05
C TYR A 15 11.58 -51.01 9.74
N LEU A 16 11.04 -49.88 9.28
CA LEU A 16 10.23 -49.80 8.05
C LEU A 16 11.05 -49.44 6.78
N ARG A 17 12.37 -49.40 6.84
CA ARG A 17 13.22 -49.00 5.70
C ARG A 17 14.05 -50.08 5.05
N LYS A 18 13.59 -51.32 5.02
CA LYS A 18 14.23 -52.36 4.19
C LYS A 18 13.17 -53.31 3.64
N SER A 19 12.54 -52.96 2.53
CA SER A 19 12.05 -53.95 1.56
C SER A 19 12.08 -53.33 0.17
N ASP A 20 12.74 -54.02 -0.72
CA ASP A 20 13.03 -53.68 -2.10
C ASP A 20 11.77 -53.42 -2.92
N TYR A 21 11.77 -52.33 -3.69
CA TYR A 21 10.73 -52.02 -4.66
C TYR A 21 10.90 -52.90 -5.90
N THR A 22 10.01 -53.83 -6.07
CA THR A 22 9.72 -54.45 -7.37
C THR A 22 8.25 -54.12 -7.73
N SER A 23 8.05 -53.64 -8.94
CA SER A 23 6.86 -53.37 -9.78
C SER A 23 5.44 -53.59 -9.18
N PRO A 24 4.46 -52.67 -9.42
CA PRO A 24 3.16 -52.65 -8.77
C PRO A 24 2.11 -53.49 -9.51
N SER A 25 2.25 -54.81 -9.46
CA SER A 25 1.19 -55.71 -9.96
C SER A 25 1.23 -57.07 -9.29
N GLN A 26 1.00 -57.14 -8.00
CA GLN A 26 0.52 -58.35 -7.27
C GLN A 26 0.84 -58.18 -5.76
N ALA A 27 0.04 -57.37 -5.07
CA ALA A 27 -0.02 -57.45 -3.60
C ALA A 27 -1.37 -58.11 -3.26
N ILE A 28 -1.29 -59.40 -2.96
CA ILE A 28 -2.40 -60.13 -2.29
C ILE A 28 -2.36 -59.69 -0.84
N TYR A 29 -3.35 -58.97 -0.38
CA TYR A 29 -3.54 -58.61 1.02
C TYR A 29 -3.96 -59.86 1.81
N ASP A 30 -3.10 -60.36 2.68
CA ASP A 30 -3.45 -61.33 3.71
C ASP A 30 -4.06 -60.60 4.91
N GLU A 31 -5.40 -60.57 4.99
CA GLU A 31 -6.14 -59.92 6.09
C GLU A 31 -5.96 -60.60 7.45
N SER A 32 -5.28 -61.75 7.55
CA SER A 32 -5.13 -62.51 8.81
C SER A 32 -3.96 -62.01 9.72
N ALA A 33 -3.15 -61.05 9.26
CA ALA A 33 -1.98 -60.57 9.99
C ALA A 33 -2.15 -59.21 10.70
N ILE A 34 -3.33 -58.57 10.64
CA ILE A 34 -3.59 -57.29 11.28
C ILE A 34 -3.89 -57.54 12.76
N ARG A 35 -2.89 -57.39 13.63
CA ARG A 35 -3.14 -57.24 15.09
C ARG A 35 -3.78 -55.86 15.32
N PRO A 36 -4.86 -55.74 16.10
CA PRO A 36 -5.45 -54.44 16.43
C PRO A 36 -4.45 -53.61 17.22
N MET A 37 -4.09 -52.42 16.73
CA MET A 37 -3.25 -51.49 17.46
C MET A 37 -3.98 -50.97 18.71
N PRO A 38 -3.27 -50.70 19.82
CA PRO A 38 -3.89 -50.20 21.02
C PRO A 38 -4.54 -48.83 20.74
N PRO A 39 -5.74 -48.54 21.27
CA PRO A 39 -6.55 -47.35 20.92
C PRO A 39 -5.84 -45.99 21.14
N ASN A 40 -4.87 -45.94 22.05
CA ASN A 40 -4.10 -44.72 22.33
C ASN A 40 -3.05 -44.39 21.26
N LEU A 41 -2.55 -45.38 20.51
CA LEU A 41 -1.59 -45.19 19.43
C LEU A 41 -2.27 -44.67 18.16
N THR A 42 -3.49 -45.12 17.90
CA THR A 42 -4.30 -44.71 16.75
C THR A 42 -4.66 -43.22 16.77
N VAL A 43 -4.97 -42.69 17.96
CA VAL A 43 -5.30 -41.25 18.13
C VAL A 43 -4.04 -40.39 17.97
N ALA A 44 -2.91 -40.82 18.56
CA ALA A 44 -1.65 -40.06 18.44
C ALA A 44 -1.12 -40.06 16.99
N THR A 45 -1.22 -41.21 16.28
CA THR A 45 -0.83 -41.29 14.87
C THR A 45 -1.70 -40.48 13.97
N PHE A 46 -3.02 -40.44 14.24
CA PHE A 46 -3.96 -39.59 13.51
C PHE A 46 -3.68 -38.09 13.69
N PHE A 47 -3.41 -37.65 14.94
CA PHE A 47 -3.06 -36.25 15.20
C PHE A 47 -1.69 -35.88 14.61
N LEU A 48 -0.70 -36.77 14.64
CA LEU A 48 0.61 -36.54 14.02
C LEU A 48 0.52 -36.49 12.50
N SER A 49 -0.20 -37.41 11.85
CA SER A 49 -0.39 -37.40 10.40
C SER A 49 -1.18 -36.16 9.95
N HIS A 50 -2.24 -35.81 10.66
CA HIS A 50 -3.04 -34.61 10.38
C HIS A 50 -2.23 -33.32 10.59
N SER A 51 -1.39 -33.26 11.63
CA SER A 51 -0.49 -32.12 11.86
C SER A 51 0.60 -32.02 10.78
N ILE A 52 1.14 -33.13 10.30
CA ILE A 52 2.11 -33.17 9.21
C ILE A 52 1.45 -32.76 7.87
N GLU A 53 0.25 -33.24 7.59
CA GLU A 53 -0.50 -32.84 6.39
C GLU A 53 -0.85 -31.34 6.40
N LEU A 54 -1.31 -30.80 7.53
CA LEU A 54 -1.59 -29.37 7.69
C LEU A 54 -0.31 -28.54 7.54
N HIS A 55 0.81 -29.00 8.12
CA HIS A 55 2.09 -28.31 8.00
C HIS A 55 2.62 -28.35 6.56
N ASN A 56 2.55 -29.52 5.90
CA ASN A 56 2.96 -29.66 4.49
C ASN A 56 2.06 -28.86 3.55
N ARG A 57 0.76 -28.79 3.80
CA ARG A 57 -0.19 -27.98 3.04
C ARG A 57 0.11 -26.49 3.21
N SER A 58 0.32 -26.03 4.44
CA SER A 58 0.68 -24.65 4.74
C SER A 58 2.02 -24.27 4.10
N LEU A 59 3.01 -25.16 4.13
CA LEU A 59 4.32 -24.96 3.49
C LEU A 59 4.19 -24.91 1.96
N PHE A 60 3.37 -25.80 1.36
CA PHE A 60 3.11 -25.80 -0.08
C PHE A 60 2.39 -24.52 -0.52
N GLU A 61 1.34 -24.11 0.19
CA GLU A 61 0.62 -22.85 -0.06
C GLU A 61 1.56 -21.64 0.08
N TYR A 62 2.45 -21.63 1.07
CA TYR A 62 3.47 -20.59 1.23
C TYR A 62 4.48 -20.55 0.05
N ILE A 63 4.89 -21.70 -0.46
CA ILE A 63 5.83 -21.80 -1.60
C ILE A 63 5.15 -21.35 -2.90
N MET A 64 3.86 -21.64 -3.06
CA MET A 64 3.09 -21.29 -4.25
C MET A 64 2.53 -19.88 -4.25
N ALA A 65 2.59 -19.16 -3.11
CA ALA A 65 2.10 -17.79 -3.02
C ALA A 65 2.90 -16.85 -3.92
N LYS A 66 2.19 -15.99 -4.65
CA LYS A 66 2.77 -14.94 -5.49
C LYS A 66 3.53 -13.91 -4.64
N ILE A 67 4.62 -13.35 -5.14
CA ILE A 67 5.34 -12.30 -4.44
C ILE A 67 4.78 -10.94 -4.86
N LEU A 68 4.30 -10.17 -3.87
CA LEU A 68 3.93 -8.78 -4.00
C LEU A 68 5.07 -7.89 -3.50
N VAL A 69 5.72 -7.17 -4.40
CA VAL A 69 6.72 -6.15 -4.06
C VAL A 69 6.02 -4.85 -3.68
N VAL A 70 6.37 -4.29 -2.52
CA VAL A 70 5.77 -3.03 -2.05
C VAL A 70 6.86 -1.98 -1.86
N PHE A 71 6.93 -1.01 -2.77
CA PHE A 71 7.76 0.18 -2.60
C PHE A 71 7.13 1.12 -1.59
N GLY A 72 7.98 1.76 -0.76
CA GLY A 72 7.49 2.63 0.31
C GLY A 72 6.74 1.89 1.43
N ALA A 73 7.03 0.61 1.65
CA ALA A 73 6.38 -0.24 2.65
C ALA A 73 6.46 0.30 4.09
N THR A 74 7.47 1.10 4.39
CA THR A 74 7.64 1.79 5.68
C THR A 74 6.96 3.16 5.75
N GLY A 75 6.33 3.61 4.65
CA GLY A 75 5.59 4.87 4.54
C GLY A 75 4.09 4.68 4.69
N GLN A 76 3.32 5.76 4.58
CA GLN A 76 1.88 5.78 4.82
C GLN A 76 1.09 4.85 3.88
N GLN A 77 1.30 4.98 2.57
CA GLN A 77 0.59 4.17 1.56
C GLN A 77 1.03 2.71 1.58
N GLY A 78 2.33 2.47 1.49
CA GLY A 78 2.86 1.11 1.44
C GLY A 78 2.57 0.32 2.72
N ALA A 79 2.64 0.95 3.89
CA ALA A 79 2.26 0.31 5.15
C ALA A 79 0.75 -0.05 5.18
N SER A 80 -0.10 0.81 4.62
CA SER A 80 -1.53 0.52 4.46
C SER A 80 -1.77 -0.72 3.59
N VAL A 81 -1.07 -0.83 2.45
CA VAL A 81 -1.13 -2.00 1.57
C VAL A 81 -0.67 -3.26 2.30
N VAL A 82 0.50 -3.20 2.96
CA VAL A 82 1.06 -4.32 3.74
C VAL A 82 0.07 -4.79 4.80
N ASN A 83 -0.43 -3.87 5.63
CA ASN A 83 -1.34 -4.23 6.72
C ASN A 83 -2.66 -4.80 6.20
N TYR A 84 -3.18 -4.27 5.09
CA TYR A 84 -4.40 -4.78 4.49
C TYR A 84 -4.23 -6.22 3.97
N VAL A 85 -3.15 -6.49 3.23
CA VAL A 85 -2.86 -7.82 2.70
C VAL A 85 -2.67 -8.84 3.81
N LEU A 86 -1.96 -8.48 4.89
CA LEU A 86 -1.77 -9.36 6.05
C LEU A 86 -3.08 -9.60 6.83
N GLY A 87 -3.98 -8.63 6.85
CA GLY A 87 -5.26 -8.72 7.56
C GLY A 87 -6.38 -9.41 6.77
N ASP A 88 -6.21 -9.61 5.47
CA ASP A 88 -7.18 -10.30 4.61
C ASP A 88 -6.75 -11.76 4.38
N PRO A 89 -7.52 -12.76 4.84
CA PRO A 89 -7.14 -14.19 4.74
C PRO A 89 -6.87 -14.65 3.30
N ASP A 90 -7.68 -14.19 2.33
CA ASP A 90 -7.54 -14.60 0.94
C ASP A 90 -6.28 -13.99 0.30
N LEU A 91 -6.02 -12.71 0.60
CA LEU A 91 -4.83 -12.03 0.08
C LEU A 91 -3.54 -12.51 0.75
N SER A 92 -3.57 -12.78 2.06
CA SER A 92 -2.40 -13.31 2.78
C SER A 92 -2.04 -14.74 2.38
N ALA A 93 -3.02 -15.53 1.95
CA ALA A 93 -2.78 -16.84 1.34
C ALA A 93 -2.27 -16.71 -0.12
N LYS A 94 -2.74 -15.70 -0.86
CA LYS A 94 -2.38 -15.47 -2.28
C LYS A 94 -1.02 -14.81 -2.45
N TYR A 95 -0.62 -13.91 -1.54
CA TYR A 95 0.58 -13.08 -1.68
C TYR A 95 1.50 -13.16 -0.48
N ARG A 96 2.80 -13.40 -0.75
CA ARG A 96 3.90 -13.08 0.17
C ARG A 96 4.37 -11.66 -0.11
N ILE A 97 4.55 -10.87 0.92
CA ILE A 97 5.00 -9.50 0.79
C ILE A 97 6.52 -9.43 0.78
N ARG A 98 7.07 -8.71 -0.20
CA ARG A 98 8.44 -8.25 -0.24
C ARG A 98 8.45 -6.74 -0.10
N ALA A 99 8.81 -6.28 1.10
CA ALA A 99 8.86 -4.86 1.44
C ALA A 99 10.19 -4.24 1.00
N VAL A 100 10.13 -3.09 0.34
CA VAL A 100 11.32 -2.38 -0.12
C VAL A 100 11.58 -1.16 0.75
N THR A 101 12.82 -1.01 1.21
CA THR A 101 13.30 0.15 1.97
C THR A 101 14.68 0.57 1.49
N ARG A 102 15.02 1.85 1.66
CA ARG A 102 16.38 2.35 1.43
C ARG A 102 17.33 2.09 2.61
N ASP A 103 16.77 1.77 3.78
CA ASP A 103 17.55 1.63 5.01
C ASP A 103 16.89 0.57 5.92
N LEU A 104 17.58 -0.57 6.07
CA LEU A 104 17.15 -1.70 6.91
C LEU A 104 17.25 -1.40 8.41
N SER A 105 18.05 -0.41 8.80
CA SER A 105 18.26 -0.05 10.22
C SER A 105 17.08 0.70 10.82
N ARG A 106 16.19 1.25 9.99
CA ARG A 106 15.03 2.01 10.47
C ARG A 106 14.07 1.14 11.29
N PRO A 107 13.54 1.66 12.41
CA PRO A 107 12.61 0.92 13.26
C PRO A 107 11.41 0.35 12.50
N ALA A 108 10.88 1.08 11.51
CA ALA A 108 9.77 0.61 10.69
C ALA A 108 10.14 -0.59 9.80
N ALA A 109 11.38 -0.65 9.28
CA ALA A 109 11.86 -1.79 8.50
C ALA A 109 12.07 -3.02 9.41
N GLN A 110 12.65 -2.82 10.58
CA GLN A 110 12.84 -3.87 11.59
C GLN A 110 11.49 -4.43 12.08
N ALA A 111 10.47 -3.57 12.26
CA ALA A 111 9.12 -3.99 12.63
C ALA A 111 8.45 -4.85 11.54
N LEU A 112 8.72 -4.61 10.26
CA LEU A 112 8.26 -5.47 9.17
C LEU A 112 8.96 -6.83 9.20
N SER A 113 10.28 -6.85 9.37
CA SER A 113 11.06 -8.09 9.48
C SER A 113 10.64 -8.94 10.69
N SER A 114 10.34 -8.33 11.83
CA SER A 114 9.86 -9.05 13.02
C SER A 114 8.49 -9.70 12.86
N LYS A 115 7.69 -9.22 11.87
CA LYS A 115 6.43 -9.85 11.45
C LYS A 115 6.62 -10.97 10.42
N GLY A 116 7.87 -11.36 10.12
CA GLY A 116 8.18 -12.39 9.12
C GLY A 116 8.10 -11.90 7.66
N ILE A 117 8.01 -10.59 7.41
CA ILE A 117 7.98 -10.02 6.07
C ILE A 117 9.42 -9.98 5.52
N GLU A 118 9.59 -10.41 4.28
CA GLU A 118 10.85 -10.25 3.55
C GLU A 118 11.10 -8.74 3.31
N VAL A 119 12.17 -8.19 3.88
CA VAL A 119 12.55 -6.77 3.70
C VAL A 119 13.85 -6.69 2.94
N ILE A 120 13.83 -6.04 1.78
CA ILE A 120 15.01 -5.88 0.91
C ILE A 120 15.40 -4.40 0.84
N GLN A 121 16.71 -4.15 0.93
CA GLN A 121 17.23 -2.82 0.69
C GLN A 121 17.41 -2.57 -0.80
N ALA A 122 16.78 -1.51 -1.31
CA ALA A 122 17.01 -1.02 -2.67
C ALA A 122 16.76 0.49 -2.76
N ASP A 123 17.43 1.10 -3.72
CA ASP A 123 17.25 2.51 -4.06
C ASP A 123 17.01 2.63 -5.57
N ALA A 124 15.93 3.32 -5.96
CA ALA A 124 15.59 3.54 -7.37
C ALA A 124 16.59 4.47 -8.09
N ASP A 125 17.40 5.21 -7.34
CA ASP A 125 18.55 5.97 -7.90
C ASP A 125 19.73 5.03 -8.30
N ASN A 126 19.68 3.75 -7.86
CA ASN A 126 20.59 2.70 -8.27
C ASN A 126 19.79 1.54 -8.90
N PRO A 127 19.54 1.51 -10.21
CA PRO A 127 18.70 0.49 -10.87
C PRO A 127 19.17 -0.95 -10.66
N GLU A 128 20.47 -1.19 -10.49
CA GLU A 128 21.00 -2.54 -10.22
C GLU A 128 20.47 -3.12 -8.90
N SER A 129 20.18 -2.26 -7.91
CA SER A 129 19.61 -2.68 -6.63
C SER A 129 18.16 -3.19 -6.76
N LEU A 130 17.48 -2.88 -7.86
CA LEU A 130 16.10 -3.28 -8.12
C LEU A 130 15.98 -4.74 -8.60
N LYS A 131 17.03 -5.28 -9.24
CA LYS A 131 17.02 -6.65 -9.79
C LYS A 131 16.69 -7.71 -8.74
N PRO A 132 17.36 -7.79 -7.59
CA PRO A 132 17.02 -8.78 -6.57
C PRO A 132 15.62 -8.56 -5.99
N VAL A 133 15.15 -7.32 -5.95
CA VAL A 133 13.80 -6.97 -5.46
C VAL A 133 12.72 -7.59 -6.34
N MET A 134 12.88 -7.53 -7.67
CA MET A 134 11.88 -7.99 -8.62
C MET A 134 11.96 -9.49 -8.91
N ASN A 135 13.06 -10.15 -8.57
CA ASN A 135 13.27 -11.56 -8.88
C ASN A 135 12.16 -12.46 -8.32
N GLY A 136 11.47 -13.20 -9.21
CA GLY A 136 10.39 -14.11 -8.88
C GLY A 136 9.10 -13.44 -8.39
N ALA A 137 9.03 -12.11 -8.45
CA ALA A 137 7.81 -11.37 -8.10
C ALA A 137 6.76 -11.48 -9.21
N SER A 138 5.49 -11.36 -8.84
CA SER A 138 4.36 -11.33 -9.79
C SER A 138 3.76 -9.95 -9.93
N THR A 139 3.70 -9.19 -8.85
CA THR A 139 3.01 -7.90 -8.78
C THR A 139 3.85 -6.91 -7.99
N THR A 140 3.82 -5.64 -8.40
CA THR A 140 4.45 -4.57 -7.62
C THR A 140 3.49 -3.41 -7.38
N PHE A 141 3.48 -2.90 -6.13
CA PHE A 141 2.92 -1.60 -5.79
C PHE A 141 4.04 -0.57 -5.77
N ILE A 142 3.96 0.39 -6.68
CA ILE A 142 4.95 1.45 -6.85
C ILE A 142 4.38 2.77 -6.34
N MET A 143 5.10 3.40 -5.41
CA MET A 143 4.91 4.79 -5.04
C MET A 143 6.27 5.50 -5.07
N THR A 144 6.33 6.68 -5.65
CA THR A 144 7.49 7.55 -5.68
C THR A 144 7.31 8.73 -4.74
N THR A 145 8.39 9.28 -4.25
CA THR A 145 8.38 10.46 -3.39
C THR A 145 9.27 11.56 -3.98
N PRO A 146 8.79 12.81 -4.01
CA PRO A 146 9.62 13.94 -4.41
C PRO A 146 10.86 14.06 -3.51
N ASN A 147 12.00 14.38 -4.10
CA ASN A 147 13.21 14.68 -3.34
C ASN A 147 13.36 16.19 -3.17
N PHE A 148 12.87 16.72 -2.06
CA PHE A 148 12.94 18.16 -1.76
C PHE A 148 14.35 18.72 -1.49
N SER A 149 15.39 17.88 -1.46
CA SER A 149 16.75 18.30 -1.13
C SER A 149 17.62 18.61 -2.35
N GLY A 150 17.17 18.35 -3.59
CA GLY A 150 18.06 18.27 -4.75
C GLY A 150 17.81 19.24 -5.92
N GLY A 151 16.89 20.18 -5.84
CA GLY A 151 16.67 21.21 -6.89
C GLY A 151 16.10 20.73 -8.24
N GLN A 152 15.97 19.43 -8.47
CA GLN A 152 15.38 18.81 -9.67
C GLN A 152 14.35 17.73 -9.26
N LEU A 153 13.33 18.17 -8.53
CA LEU A 153 12.31 17.29 -7.95
C LEU A 153 11.66 16.36 -8.97
N GLU A 154 11.21 16.94 -10.06
CA GLU A 154 10.47 16.28 -11.13
C GLU A 154 11.34 15.25 -11.85
N VAL A 155 12.50 15.67 -12.35
CA VAL A 155 13.42 14.82 -13.12
C VAL A 155 13.83 13.56 -12.35
N SER A 156 14.16 13.73 -11.07
CA SER A 156 14.58 12.61 -10.23
C SER A 156 13.42 11.65 -9.92
N GLU A 157 12.20 12.16 -9.72
CA GLU A 157 11.03 11.34 -9.46
C GLU A 157 10.63 10.52 -10.70
N ILE A 158 10.66 11.14 -11.89
CA ILE A 158 10.39 10.48 -13.18
C ILE A 158 11.41 9.35 -13.41
N ALA A 159 12.70 9.63 -13.24
CA ALA A 159 13.75 8.64 -13.44
C ALA A 159 13.57 7.41 -12.53
N ARG A 160 13.26 7.62 -11.26
CA ARG A 160 12.99 6.54 -10.29
C ARG A 160 11.76 5.72 -10.67
N GLY A 161 10.66 6.39 -11.04
CA GLY A 161 9.44 5.71 -11.44
C GLY A 161 9.66 4.81 -12.66
N LYS A 162 10.34 5.33 -13.69
CA LYS A 162 10.69 4.58 -14.90
C LYS A 162 11.63 3.42 -14.58
N ALA A 163 12.67 3.63 -13.78
CA ALA A 163 13.62 2.57 -13.41
C ALA A 163 12.95 1.40 -12.68
N ILE A 164 11.99 1.69 -11.77
CA ILE A 164 11.25 0.64 -11.07
C ILE A 164 10.34 -0.12 -12.06
N ALA A 165 9.67 0.59 -12.97
CA ALA A 165 8.80 -0.02 -13.98
C ALA A 165 9.59 -0.90 -14.96
N ASP A 166 10.75 -0.42 -15.42
CA ASP A 166 11.66 -1.20 -16.29
C ASP A 166 12.17 -2.47 -15.61
N ALA A 167 12.53 -2.37 -14.33
CA ALA A 167 12.96 -3.52 -13.55
C ALA A 167 11.82 -4.56 -13.39
N ALA A 168 10.57 -4.11 -13.26
CA ALA A 168 9.41 -4.99 -13.21
C ALA A 168 9.20 -5.73 -14.54
N VAL A 169 9.28 -5.02 -15.66
CA VAL A 169 9.18 -5.62 -17.00
C VAL A 169 10.32 -6.60 -17.26
N ALA A 170 11.56 -6.20 -16.97
CA ALA A 170 12.75 -7.03 -17.18
C ALA A 170 12.72 -8.33 -16.36
N ALA A 171 12.08 -8.31 -15.19
CA ALA A 171 11.91 -9.49 -14.34
C ALA A 171 10.67 -10.33 -14.70
N GLY A 172 9.85 -9.89 -15.67
CA GLY A 172 8.66 -10.61 -16.13
C GLY A 172 7.48 -10.57 -15.14
N LEU A 173 7.34 -9.50 -14.37
CA LEU A 173 6.17 -9.33 -13.52
C LEU A 173 4.88 -9.29 -14.34
N GLU A 174 3.77 -9.70 -13.74
CA GLU A 174 2.46 -9.75 -14.39
C GLU A 174 1.72 -8.41 -14.31
N HIS A 175 1.94 -7.63 -13.24
CA HIS A 175 1.13 -6.45 -12.95
C HIS A 175 1.87 -5.36 -12.17
N ILE A 176 1.71 -4.10 -12.60
CA ILE A 176 2.13 -2.90 -11.88
C ILE A 176 0.90 -2.19 -11.33
N ILE A 177 0.89 -1.88 -10.04
CA ILE A 177 -0.06 -0.95 -9.41
C ILE A 177 0.73 0.31 -9.08
N PHE A 178 0.44 1.42 -9.77
CA PHE A 178 1.18 2.67 -9.61
C PHE A 178 0.36 3.71 -8.87
N SER A 179 0.94 4.27 -7.80
CA SER A 179 0.36 5.42 -7.10
C SER A 179 0.71 6.71 -7.82
N SER A 180 -0.23 7.21 -8.61
CA SER A 180 -0.13 8.41 -9.44
C SER A 180 -0.80 9.63 -8.81
N LEU A 181 -0.78 10.75 -9.55
CA LEU A 181 -1.57 11.96 -9.34
C LEU A 181 -2.18 12.39 -10.67
N PRO A 182 -3.24 13.25 -10.64
CA PRO A 182 -3.88 13.74 -11.87
C PRO A 182 -2.89 14.48 -12.80
N ASP A 183 -3.06 14.33 -14.10
CA ASP A 183 -2.32 15.09 -15.11
C ASP A 183 -2.84 16.54 -15.17
N SER A 184 -2.20 17.42 -14.41
CA SER A 184 -2.62 18.82 -14.28
C SER A 184 -2.50 19.57 -15.60
N ILE A 185 -1.52 19.21 -16.43
CA ILE A 185 -1.32 19.81 -17.75
C ILE A 185 -2.50 19.47 -18.67
N LYS A 186 -2.86 18.19 -18.73
CA LYS A 186 -3.95 17.70 -19.57
C LYS A 186 -5.33 18.23 -19.10
N ILE A 187 -5.59 18.16 -17.80
CA ILE A 187 -6.85 18.61 -17.20
C ILE A 187 -7.06 20.10 -17.42
N SER A 188 -6.01 20.92 -17.31
CA SER A 188 -6.09 22.37 -17.50
C SER A 188 -5.90 22.86 -18.94
N ASN A 189 -5.86 21.95 -19.91
CA ASN A 189 -5.54 22.27 -21.30
C ASN A 189 -4.22 23.07 -21.46
N GLY A 190 -3.22 22.73 -20.65
CA GLY A 190 -1.90 23.34 -20.69
C GLY A 190 -1.75 24.64 -19.90
N LYS A 191 -2.79 25.11 -19.22
CA LYS A 191 -2.75 26.35 -18.43
C LYS A 191 -1.85 26.22 -17.20
N TYR A 192 -1.98 25.13 -16.46
CA TYR A 192 -1.20 24.86 -15.25
C TYR A 192 -0.10 23.85 -15.57
N ARG A 193 1.13 24.38 -15.69
CA ARG A 193 2.37 23.61 -15.89
C ARG A 193 3.30 23.86 -14.71
N GLY A 194 4.11 22.87 -14.38
CA GLY A 194 5.09 23.01 -13.31
C GLY A 194 4.53 22.74 -11.92
N ILE A 195 3.40 22.03 -11.81
CA ILE A 195 2.98 21.41 -10.56
C ILE A 195 3.79 20.11 -10.42
N ALA A 196 5.09 20.27 -10.13
CA ALA A 196 6.15 19.29 -10.34
C ALA A 196 5.79 17.86 -9.89
N HIS A 197 5.13 17.69 -8.72
CA HIS A 197 4.78 16.37 -8.20
C HIS A 197 3.56 15.75 -8.90
N PHE A 198 2.68 16.54 -9.51
CA PHE A 198 1.60 16.05 -10.38
C PHE A 198 2.17 15.65 -11.74
N ASP A 199 2.92 16.54 -12.35
CA ASP A 199 3.46 16.37 -13.69
C ASP A 199 4.43 15.18 -13.74
N ALA A 200 5.30 15.01 -12.73
CA ALA A 200 6.21 13.87 -12.62
C ALA A 200 5.48 12.53 -12.56
N LYS A 201 4.43 12.43 -11.74
CA LYS A 201 3.66 11.18 -11.61
C LYS A 201 2.85 10.88 -12.86
N ALA A 202 2.25 11.90 -13.48
CA ALA A 202 1.53 11.74 -14.73
C ALA A 202 2.44 11.25 -15.87
N GLU A 203 3.69 11.75 -15.94
CA GLU A 203 4.68 11.27 -16.92
C GLU A 203 5.08 9.82 -16.65
N VAL A 204 5.30 9.42 -15.40
CA VAL A 204 5.57 8.02 -15.06
C VAL A 204 4.38 7.11 -15.38
N GLU A 205 3.16 7.57 -15.11
CA GLU A 205 1.94 6.85 -15.48
C GLU A 205 1.85 6.60 -16.98
N GLU A 206 2.06 7.65 -17.81
CA GLU A 206 2.05 7.54 -19.27
C GLU A 206 3.12 6.54 -19.75
N TYR A 207 4.32 6.60 -19.15
CA TYR A 207 5.38 5.65 -19.45
C TYR A 207 4.97 4.21 -19.13
N ILE A 208 4.43 3.95 -17.94
CA ILE A 208 3.97 2.61 -17.52
C ILE A 208 2.91 2.06 -18.45
N ARG A 209 1.97 2.90 -18.91
CA ARG A 209 0.92 2.51 -19.87
C ARG A 209 1.45 2.08 -21.22
N GLY A 210 2.64 2.55 -21.61
CA GLY A 210 3.32 2.15 -22.86
C GLY A 210 4.14 0.85 -22.73
N LEU A 211 4.31 0.29 -21.53
CA LEU A 211 5.10 -0.91 -21.30
C LEU A 211 4.29 -2.20 -21.56
N PRO A 212 4.94 -3.31 -21.97
CA PRO A 212 4.29 -4.59 -22.22
C PRO A 212 3.97 -5.35 -20.91
N ILE A 213 3.29 -4.69 -19.98
CA ILE A 213 2.90 -5.24 -18.67
C ILE A 213 1.52 -4.69 -18.30
N LYS A 214 0.67 -5.49 -17.65
CA LYS A 214 -0.59 -5.01 -17.12
C LYS A 214 -0.38 -3.94 -16.07
N SER A 215 -1.21 -2.91 -16.04
CA SER A 215 -1.11 -1.86 -15.05
C SER A 215 -2.47 -1.39 -14.55
N THR A 216 -2.50 -0.97 -13.29
CA THR A 216 -3.62 -0.27 -12.67
C THR A 216 -3.09 0.99 -12.00
N ILE A 217 -3.77 2.10 -12.21
CA ILE A 217 -3.38 3.39 -11.66
C ILE A 217 -4.26 3.70 -10.44
N TYR A 218 -3.61 3.92 -9.31
CA TYR A 218 -4.22 4.36 -8.08
C TYR A 218 -3.90 5.84 -7.87
N THR A 219 -4.90 6.70 -7.91
CA THR A 219 -4.74 8.15 -7.76
C THR A 219 -5.42 8.59 -6.47
N PRO A 220 -4.70 8.63 -5.35
CA PRO A 220 -5.27 9.06 -4.07
C PRO A 220 -5.60 10.55 -4.10
N GLY A 221 -6.67 10.93 -3.40
CA GLY A 221 -7.04 12.30 -3.14
C GLY A 221 -6.12 13.00 -2.16
N TRP A 222 -6.57 14.12 -1.65
CA TRP A 222 -5.86 14.90 -0.64
C TRP A 222 -5.79 14.14 0.70
N PHE A 223 -4.59 14.02 1.25
CA PHE A 223 -4.38 13.27 2.49
C PHE A 223 -4.92 14.04 3.70
N MET A 224 -5.80 13.43 4.47
CA MET A 224 -6.28 13.98 5.74
C MET A 224 -5.12 14.30 6.70
N GLN A 225 -4.04 13.52 6.64
CA GLN A 225 -2.82 13.73 7.41
C GLN A 225 -2.15 15.09 7.21
N ASN A 226 -2.40 15.76 6.08
CA ASN A 226 -1.87 17.10 5.85
C ASN A 226 -2.42 18.11 6.86
N PHE A 227 -3.68 17.96 7.27
CA PHE A 227 -4.35 18.86 8.19
C PHE A 227 -3.94 18.70 9.66
N THR A 228 -3.42 17.54 10.04
CA THR A 228 -2.90 17.30 11.40
C THR A 228 -1.38 17.50 11.49
N ARG A 229 -0.70 17.86 10.39
CA ARG A 229 0.75 18.01 10.34
C ARG A 229 1.18 19.39 9.83
N HIS A 230 1.11 19.61 8.52
CA HIS A 230 1.76 20.76 7.87
C HIS A 230 0.81 21.87 7.45
N MET A 231 -0.48 21.53 7.28
CA MET A 231 -1.53 22.45 6.84
C MET A 231 -2.63 22.56 7.89
N GLY A 232 -2.31 22.24 9.13
CA GLY A 232 -3.20 22.38 10.26
C GLY A 232 -3.44 23.83 10.65
N PRO A 233 -4.38 24.04 11.57
CA PRO A 233 -4.69 25.37 12.09
C PRO A 233 -3.47 26.02 12.78
N GLN A 234 -3.32 27.31 12.58
CA GLN A 234 -2.30 28.13 13.23
C GLN A 234 -2.96 28.99 14.30
N LEU A 235 -2.25 29.22 15.44
CA LEU A 235 -2.70 30.14 16.44
C LEU A 235 -2.56 31.59 15.92
N MET A 236 -3.64 32.36 16.01
CA MET A 236 -3.70 33.75 15.61
C MET A 236 -3.46 34.68 16.80
N ASP A 237 -3.11 35.96 16.53
CA ASP A 237 -2.82 36.95 17.55
C ASP A 237 -4.01 37.24 18.50
N ASP A 238 -5.23 37.00 18.01
CA ASP A 238 -6.47 37.14 18.78
C ASP A 238 -6.80 35.91 19.66
N GLY A 239 -5.94 34.89 19.65
CA GLY A 239 -6.13 33.65 20.41
C GLY A 239 -7.03 32.62 19.72
N THR A 240 -7.54 32.91 18.53
CA THR A 240 -8.29 31.95 17.70
C THR A 240 -7.35 31.04 16.90
N TYR A 241 -7.88 30.01 16.28
CA TYR A 241 -7.13 29.16 15.36
C TYR A 241 -7.65 29.31 13.93
N ALA A 242 -6.76 29.36 12.94
CA ALA A 242 -7.17 29.47 11.55
C ALA A 242 -6.35 28.57 10.61
N VAL A 243 -7.04 27.96 9.65
CA VAL A 243 -6.41 27.38 8.46
C VAL A 243 -6.28 28.49 7.43
N LEU A 244 -5.04 28.80 7.04
CA LEU A 244 -4.73 29.86 6.09
C LEU A 244 -4.52 29.27 4.69
N ASN A 245 -5.14 29.87 3.66
CA ASN A 245 -4.89 29.50 2.27
C ASN A 245 -5.20 30.68 1.33
N ILE A 246 -4.75 30.59 0.06
CA ILE A 246 -4.96 31.60 -0.97
C ILE A 246 -6.25 31.42 -1.78
N VAL A 247 -6.90 30.26 -1.66
CA VAL A 247 -8.08 29.88 -2.44
C VAL A 247 -9.38 30.07 -1.65
N SER A 248 -10.51 30.04 -2.35
CA SER A 248 -11.83 30.15 -1.75
C SER A 248 -12.10 29.05 -0.71
N PRO A 249 -12.76 29.34 0.41
CA PRO A 249 -13.17 28.32 1.40
C PRO A 249 -14.15 27.29 0.83
N ARG A 250 -14.78 27.58 -0.31
CA ARG A 250 -15.78 26.72 -0.95
C ARG A 250 -15.20 25.72 -1.95
N ILE A 251 -13.89 25.75 -2.23
CA ILE A 251 -13.31 24.67 -3.03
C ILE A 251 -13.41 23.35 -2.27
N ALA A 252 -13.76 22.30 -3.00
CA ALA A 252 -13.94 20.98 -2.43
C ALA A 252 -12.74 20.07 -2.77
N LEU A 253 -12.20 19.42 -1.75
CA LEU A 253 -11.08 18.50 -1.85
C LEU A 253 -11.58 17.05 -1.65
N PRO A 254 -11.23 16.13 -2.53
CA PRO A 254 -11.45 14.70 -2.30
C PRO A 254 -10.48 14.21 -1.24
N LEU A 255 -10.96 13.98 -0.01
CA LEU A 255 -10.12 13.58 1.12
C LEU A 255 -9.98 12.07 1.24
N ILE A 256 -8.82 11.63 1.68
CA ILE A 256 -8.54 10.23 2.00
C ILE A 256 -7.69 10.12 3.27
N ASP A 257 -8.05 9.20 4.15
CA ASP A 257 -7.11 8.71 5.15
C ASP A 257 -6.13 7.76 4.49
N ILE A 258 -4.97 8.28 4.11
CA ILE A 258 -4.01 7.54 3.30
C ILE A 258 -3.43 6.31 4.01
N VAL A 259 -3.47 6.30 5.35
CA VAL A 259 -2.97 5.20 6.18
C VAL A 259 -4.03 4.10 6.34
N ALA A 260 -5.28 4.50 6.58
CA ALA A 260 -6.35 3.55 6.85
C ALA A 260 -7.01 3.01 5.57
N ASP A 261 -7.00 3.78 4.47
CA ASP A 261 -7.86 3.47 3.33
C ASP A 261 -7.13 3.04 2.05
N THR A 262 -5.82 3.32 1.89
CA THR A 262 -5.09 2.88 0.68
C THR A 262 -5.25 1.38 0.45
N GLY A 263 -5.06 0.56 1.48
CA GLY A 263 -5.21 -0.90 1.37
C GLY A 263 -6.61 -1.34 0.94
N LYS A 264 -7.65 -0.60 1.34
CA LYS A 264 -9.05 -0.90 0.97
C LYS A 264 -9.33 -0.72 -0.52
N PHE A 265 -8.56 0.14 -1.20
CA PHE A 265 -8.62 0.31 -2.66
C PHE A 265 -7.68 -0.66 -3.38
N ILE A 266 -6.50 -0.94 -2.82
CA ILE A 266 -5.50 -1.81 -3.44
C ILE A 266 -5.88 -3.30 -3.28
N GLY A 267 -6.50 -3.69 -2.18
CA GLY A 267 -6.94 -5.08 -1.94
C GLY A 267 -7.81 -5.67 -3.05
N PRO A 268 -8.88 -5.00 -3.50
CA PRO A 268 -9.68 -5.45 -4.65
C PRO A 268 -8.88 -5.62 -5.94
N ILE A 269 -7.88 -4.73 -6.21
CA ILE A 269 -7.01 -4.86 -7.37
C ILE A 269 -6.18 -6.14 -7.27
N LEU A 270 -5.64 -6.44 -6.09
CA LEU A 270 -4.87 -7.65 -5.84
C LEU A 270 -5.73 -8.91 -5.90
N ALA A 271 -6.99 -8.83 -5.47
CA ALA A 271 -7.93 -9.95 -5.54
C ALA A 271 -8.30 -10.30 -6.98
N GLU A 272 -8.65 -9.29 -7.80
CA GLU A 272 -9.18 -9.40 -9.16
C GLU A 272 -8.40 -8.53 -10.16
N PRO A 273 -7.09 -8.76 -10.39
CA PRO A 273 -6.23 -7.87 -11.19
C PRO A 273 -6.75 -7.62 -12.61
N GLU A 274 -7.35 -8.64 -13.23
CA GLU A 274 -7.90 -8.55 -14.59
C GLU A 274 -9.05 -7.53 -14.70
N LYS A 275 -9.86 -7.41 -13.65
CA LYS A 275 -10.97 -6.45 -13.58
C LYS A 275 -10.50 -5.00 -13.57
N PHE A 276 -9.28 -4.77 -13.08
CA PHE A 276 -8.72 -3.43 -12.87
C PHE A 276 -7.63 -3.07 -13.88
N GLU A 277 -7.29 -3.97 -14.81
CA GLU A 277 -6.31 -3.70 -15.86
C GLU A 277 -6.66 -2.43 -16.65
N GLY A 278 -5.70 -1.54 -16.79
CA GLY A 278 -5.83 -0.26 -17.51
C GLY A 278 -6.65 0.82 -16.81
N LYS A 279 -7.30 0.51 -15.66
CA LYS A 279 -8.16 1.46 -14.94
C LYS A 279 -7.39 2.48 -14.12
N VAL A 280 -8.02 3.65 -13.93
CA VAL A 280 -7.63 4.68 -12.96
C VAL A 280 -8.64 4.69 -11.82
N LEU A 281 -8.15 4.63 -10.59
CA LEU A 281 -8.94 4.70 -9.38
C LEU A 281 -8.71 6.05 -8.69
N SER A 282 -9.64 6.97 -8.84
CA SER A 282 -9.66 8.28 -8.14
C SER A 282 -10.13 8.08 -6.70
N ALA A 283 -9.19 7.71 -5.82
CA ALA A 283 -9.47 7.17 -4.50
C ALA A 283 -9.61 8.27 -3.44
N ALA A 284 -10.81 8.45 -2.93
CA ALA A 284 -11.10 9.33 -1.80
C ALA A 284 -12.29 8.77 -1.00
N SER A 285 -12.40 9.14 0.26
CA SER A 285 -13.50 8.72 1.14
C SER A 285 -14.66 9.72 1.14
N GLY A 286 -14.41 10.97 0.77
CA GLY A 286 -15.42 12.03 0.69
C GLY A 286 -14.88 13.29 0.03
N LEU A 287 -15.80 14.16 -0.36
CA LEU A 287 -15.50 15.46 -0.93
C LEU A 287 -15.90 16.53 0.09
N TYR A 288 -14.96 17.35 0.53
CA TYR A 288 -15.14 18.32 1.60
C TYR A 288 -14.61 19.69 1.20
N THR A 289 -15.40 20.73 1.45
CA THR A 289 -14.95 22.13 1.36
C THR A 289 -14.04 22.49 2.52
N TYR A 290 -13.24 23.55 2.41
CA TYR A 290 -12.45 24.03 3.57
C TYR A 290 -13.37 24.51 4.70
N GLU A 291 -14.56 25.04 4.39
CA GLU A 291 -15.59 25.38 5.39
C GLU A 291 -15.97 24.14 6.23
N GLU A 292 -16.29 23.03 5.56
CA GLU A 292 -16.63 21.77 6.23
C GLU A 292 -15.44 21.19 7.01
N ILE A 293 -14.22 21.32 6.47
CA ILE A 293 -13.01 20.85 7.14
C ILE A 293 -12.78 21.60 8.46
N VAL A 294 -12.85 22.94 8.47
CA VAL A 294 -12.66 23.72 9.73
C VAL A 294 -13.81 23.56 10.71
N GLN A 295 -15.04 23.33 10.24
CA GLN A 295 -16.16 22.95 11.09
C GLN A 295 -15.92 21.59 11.79
N GLY A 296 -15.45 20.59 11.05
CA GLY A 296 -15.04 19.30 11.60
C GLY A 296 -13.94 19.45 12.64
N MET A 297 -12.91 20.27 12.34
CA MET A 297 -11.82 20.60 13.26
C MET A 297 -12.33 21.25 14.55
N SER A 298 -13.21 22.23 14.41
CA SER A 298 -13.81 22.93 15.56
C SER A 298 -14.61 21.97 16.46
N LYS A 299 -15.43 21.12 15.84
CA LYS A 299 -16.28 20.14 16.53
C LYS A 299 -15.44 19.13 17.31
N THR A 300 -14.37 18.62 16.72
CA THR A 300 -13.56 17.55 17.33
C THR A 300 -12.57 18.08 18.37
N SER A 301 -12.04 19.30 18.19
CA SER A 301 -11.09 19.91 19.12
C SER A 301 -11.75 20.64 20.29
N GLY A 302 -13.03 21.01 20.16
CA GLY A 302 -13.73 21.88 21.12
C GLY A 302 -13.24 23.33 21.11
N LYS A 303 -12.41 23.73 20.12
CA LYS A 303 -11.91 25.09 19.94
C LYS A 303 -12.43 25.67 18.63
N THR A 304 -12.57 26.99 18.56
CA THR A 304 -12.94 27.65 17.30
C THR A 304 -11.77 27.59 16.32
N VAL A 305 -12.00 26.94 15.18
CA VAL A 305 -11.07 26.92 14.05
C VAL A 305 -11.78 27.57 12.85
N GLU A 306 -11.18 28.63 12.33
CA GLU A 306 -11.69 29.37 11.19
C GLU A 306 -10.90 29.06 9.91
N TYR A 307 -11.51 29.34 8.75
CA TYR A 307 -10.76 29.45 7.51
C TYR A 307 -10.53 30.91 7.18
N LYS A 308 -9.29 31.26 6.87
CA LYS A 308 -8.95 32.63 6.42
C LYS A 308 -8.29 32.57 5.04
N GLN A 309 -8.98 33.12 4.03
CA GLN A 309 -8.39 33.35 2.72
C GLN A 309 -7.46 34.56 2.83
N VAL A 310 -6.19 34.39 2.44
CA VAL A 310 -5.15 35.42 2.54
C VAL A 310 -4.56 35.72 1.17
N GLY A 311 -4.12 36.98 0.98
CA GLY A 311 -3.47 37.40 -0.27
C GLY A 311 -1.97 37.07 -0.32
N ASP A 312 -1.37 36.86 0.85
CA ASP A 312 0.05 36.56 0.98
C ASP A 312 0.31 35.04 1.04
N ASN A 313 1.57 34.63 0.90
CA ASN A 313 1.97 33.22 0.99
C ASN A 313 1.73 32.65 2.41
N PRO A 314 0.70 31.80 2.61
CA PRO A 314 0.40 31.19 3.90
C PRO A 314 1.39 30.07 4.25
N PHE A 315 2.19 29.60 3.29
CA PHE A 315 3.12 28.48 3.42
C PHE A 315 4.57 28.92 3.70
N ARG A 316 4.79 30.21 3.98
CA ARG A 316 6.13 30.81 4.20
C ARG A 316 6.96 30.14 5.30
N ASN A 317 6.31 29.45 6.24
CA ASN A 317 6.99 28.72 7.31
C ASN A 317 7.40 27.29 6.89
N MET A 318 7.07 26.86 5.68
CA MET A 318 7.51 25.59 5.11
C MET A 318 8.85 25.74 4.38
N PRO A 319 9.58 24.64 4.12
CA PRO A 319 10.71 24.66 3.20
C PRO A 319 10.31 25.27 1.85
N PRO A 320 11.13 26.16 1.25
CA PRO A 320 10.76 26.93 0.05
C PRO A 320 10.18 26.07 -1.08
N ALA A 321 10.84 24.98 -1.45
CA ALA A 321 10.37 24.09 -2.52
C ALA A 321 8.98 23.48 -2.26
N ARG A 322 8.61 23.29 -0.98
CA ARG A 322 7.27 22.81 -0.61
C ARG A 322 6.25 23.95 -0.66
N ALA A 323 6.61 25.13 -0.22
CA ALA A 323 5.74 26.31 -0.31
C ALA A 323 5.42 26.64 -1.76
N ASP A 324 6.43 26.67 -2.64
CA ASP A 324 6.27 26.92 -4.08
C ASP A 324 5.39 25.86 -4.74
N MET A 325 5.56 24.60 -4.39
CA MET A 325 4.72 23.50 -4.86
C MET A 325 3.24 23.71 -4.49
N LEU A 326 2.95 24.10 -3.25
CA LEU A 326 1.57 24.37 -2.80
C LEU A 326 1.00 25.61 -3.48
N LEU A 327 1.77 26.69 -3.59
CA LEU A 327 1.35 27.94 -4.25
C LEU A 327 1.02 27.71 -5.72
N SER A 328 1.75 26.87 -6.44
CA SER A 328 1.46 26.54 -7.85
C SER A 328 0.23 25.65 -8.00
N MET A 329 -0.02 24.77 -7.02
CA MET A 329 -1.11 23.79 -7.08
C MET A 329 -2.47 24.38 -6.67
N MET A 330 -2.53 25.31 -5.68
CA MET A 330 -3.80 25.81 -5.17
C MET A 330 -4.70 26.44 -6.23
N PRO A 331 -4.21 27.33 -7.14
CA PRO A 331 -5.04 27.89 -8.21
C PRO A 331 -5.57 26.82 -9.18
N TYR A 332 -4.78 25.78 -9.45
CA TYR A 332 -5.25 24.64 -10.26
C TYR A 332 -6.44 23.94 -9.59
N LEU A 333 -6.36 23.66 -8.28
CA LEU A 333 -7.44 23.00 -7.54
C LEU A 333 -8.71 23.84 -7.54
N GLU A 334 -8.59 25.17 -7.43
CA GLU A 334 -9.73 26.08 -7.43
C GLU A 334 -10.45 26.13 -8.80
N GLU A 335 -9.67 26.19 -9.88
CA GLU A 335 -10.22 26.35 -11.22
C GLU A 335 -10.65 25.04 -11.87
N CYS A 336 -9.84 23.98 -11.69
CA CYS A 336 -10.01 22.72 -12.40
C CYS A 336 -10.61 21.62 -11.55
N GLY A 337 -10.51 21.70 -10.21
CA GLY A 337 -10.77 20.58 -9.31
C GLY A 337 -9.62 19.59 -9.24
N TYR A 338 -9.61 18.72 -8.23
CA TYR A 338 -8.49 17.80 -7.98
C TYR A 338 -8.29 16.78 -9.11
N TYR A 339 -9.34 16.09 -9.51
CA TYR A 339 -9.34 15.14 -10.64
C TYR A 339 -9.94 15.74 -11.93
N GLY A 340 -10.01 17.07 -12.01
CA GLY A 340 -10.73 17.77 -13.08
C GLY A 340 -12.19 18.04 -12.74
N PRO A 341 -12.98 18.54 -13.70
CA PRO A 341 -14.36 18.96 -13.48
C PRO A 341 -15.30 17.83 -13.05
N GLN A 342 -14.93 16.57 -13.28
CA GLN A 342 -15.68 15.37 -12.88
C GLN A 342 -15.16 14.74 -11.59
N THR A 343 -14.50 15.53 -10.71
CA THR A 343 -13.90 15.03 -9.47
C THR A 343 -14.88 14.19 -8.64
N LYS A 344 -16.11 14.64 -8.47
CA LYS A 344 -17.13 13.95 -7.69
C LYS A 344 -17.52 12.60 -8.29
N GLU A 345 -17.83 12.58 -9.57
CA GLU A 345 -18.26 11.38 -10.29
C GLU A 345 -17.17 10.30 -10.33
N LEU A 346 -15.92 10.71 -10.58
CA LEU A 346 -14.75 9.81 -10.59
C LEU A 346 -14.51 9.20 -9.21
N MET A 347 -14.61 10.01 -8.16
CA MET A 347 -14.50 9.53 -6.78
C MET A 347 -15.63 8.54 -6.45
N GLU A 348 -16.90 8.90 -6.71
CA GLU A 348 -18.05 8.04 -6.41
C GLU A 348 -18.01 6.70 -7.18
N ALA A 349 -17.55 6.72 -8.42
CA ALA A 349 -17.33 5.51 -9.21
C ALA A 349 -16.24 4.62 -8.60
N THR A 350 -15.17 5.22 -8.07
CA THR A 350 -14.05 4.50 -7.45
C THR A 350 -14.41 3.92 -6.09
N VAL A 351 -15.14 4.66 -5.25
CA VAL A 351 -15.57 4.23 -3.90
C VAL A 351 -16.31 2.89 -3.93
N LYS A 352 -17.10 2.64 -4.98
CA LYS A 352 -17.84 1.37 -5.17
C LYS A 352 -16.92 0.15 -5.28
N ASN A 353 -15.65 0.35 -5.59
CA ASN A 353 -14.64 -0.72 -5.69
C ASN A 353 -13.83 -0.90 -4.40
N ALA A 354 -13.96 -0.03 -3.42
CA ALA A 354 -13.27 -0.18 -2.15
C ALA A 354 -13.86 -1.33 -1.32
N LYS A 355 -13.02 -2.08 -0.61
CA LYS A 355 -13.45 -3.15 0.30
C LYS A 355 -13.35 -2.69 1.75
N GLY A 356 -14.49 -2.57 2.40
CA GLY A 356 -14.63 -2.10 3.78
C GLY A 356 -15.05 -0.62 3.86
N LYS A 357 -15.39 -0.19 5.09
CA LYS A 357 -15.80 1.19 5.36
C LYS A 357 -14.61 2.13 5.21
N LEU A 358 -14.76 3.17 4.40
CA LEU A 358 -13.79 4.25 4.30
C LEU A 358 -13.91 5.21 5.48
N THR A 359 -12.78 5.83 5.84
CA THR A 359 -12.68 6.74 6.99
C THR A 359 -13.27 8.11 6.64
N THR A 360 -14.24 8.59 7.39
CA THR A 360 -14.74 9.97 7.23
C THR A 360 -13.77 10.97 7.86
N LEU A 361 -13.89 12.25 7.48
CA LEU A 361 -13.06 13.31 8.08
C LEU A 361 -13.26 13.38 9.60
N GLU A 362 -14.49 13.23 10.09
CA GLU A 362 -14.79 13.28 11.54
C GLU A 362 -14.15 12.10 12.27
N GLU A 363 -14.22 10.89 11.73
CA GLU A 363 -13.57 9.71 12.29
C GLU A 363 -12.04 9.86 12.33
N TYR A 364 -11.47 10.45 11.27
CA TYR A 364 -10.05 10.75 11.21
C TYR A 364 -9.63 11.74 12.29
N LEU A 365 -10.31 12.91 12.38
CA LEU A 365 -10.01 13.95 13.34
C LEU A 365 -10.24 13.51 14.79
N ALA A 366 -11.20 12.61 15.04
CA ALA A 366 -11.42 12.03 16.37
C ALA A 366 -10.28 11.09 16.80
N ARG A 367 -9.69 10.37 15.84
CA ARG A 367 -8.57 9.45 16.07
C ARG A 367 -7.22 10.16 16.14
N GLU A 368 -7.03 11.20 15.33
CA GLU A 368 -5.81 11.99 15.20
C GLU A 368 -6.10 13.42 15.65
N PRO A 369 -6.18 13.68 16.96
CA PRO A 369 -6.58 15.00 17.46
C PRO A 369 -5.56 16.07 17.07
N LEU A 370 -6.08 17.25 16.77
CA LEU A 370 -5.26 18.43 16.48
C LEU A 370 -4.51 18.87 17.73
N ALA A 371 -3.23 19.20 17.59
CA ALA A 371 -2.44 19.82 18.65
C ALA A 371 -2.70 21.35 18.66
N LEU A 372 -3.78 21.80 19.34
CA LEU A 372 -4.22 23.19 19.43
C LEU A 372 -4.03 23.79 20.82
#